data_7f3ba8095c7a1b9ce528b74830bd3c45
#
_entry.id   7f3ba8095c7a1b9ce528b74830bd3c45
#
_cell.length_a   1.000
_cell.length_b   1.000
_cell.length_c   1.000
_cell.angle_alpha   90.00
_cell.angle_beta   90.00
_cell.angle_gamma   90.00
#
_symmetry.space_group_name_H-M   'P 1'
#
loop_
_entity.id
_entity.type
_entity.pdbx_description
1 polymer ?
#
loop_
_entity_poly.entity_id
_entity_poly.type
_entity_poly.pdbx_seq_one_letter_code
_entity_poly.pdbx_strand_id
1 'polypeptide(L)'
;MKKILKRTGKIFCLFLLIVVLVNILSPLFCRKPDETYVESLRKTEFTSETAGVERICCIDDNEEALLWRLRMIGTAKESIVLSTFDLRADDNGTKILAALNCAAARGVKIQLLIDGIYQQLFLAGSSDFQALASYENVEV
;
A
#
# COMPACT_ATOMS: atom_id res chain seq x y z
N MET A 1 27.36 -24.18 31.77
CA MET A 1 26.98 -23.68 30.42
C MET A 1 25.81 -24.42 29.79
N LYS A 2 25.82 -25.75 29.58
CA LYS A 2 24.73 -26.52 28.92
C LYS A 2 23.32 -26.37 29.56
N LYS A 3 23.22 -26.24 30.91
CA LYS A 3 21.92 -26.06 31.59
C LYS A 3 21.32 -24.66 31.37
N ILE A 4 22.15 -23.62 31.32
CA ILE A 4 21.71 -22.24 31.06
C ILE A 4 21.19 -22.13 29.61
N LEU A 5 21.95 -22.66 28.65
CA LEU A 5 21.58 -22.66 27.24
C LEU A 5 20.25 -23.39 26.99
N LYS A 6 20.01 -24.54 27.66
CA LYS A 6 18.73 -25.25 27.58
C LYS A 6 17.57 -24.44 28.19
N ARG A 7 17.82 -23.67 29.27
CA ARG A 7 16.79 -22.83 29.90
C ARG A 7 16.45 -21.62 29.03
N THR A 8 17.45 -20.98 28.45
CA THR A 8 17.25 -19.85 27.50
C THR A 8 16.48 -20.31 26.27
N GLY A 9 16.82 -21.49 25.71
CA GLY A 9 16.10 -22.04 24.56
C GLY A 9 14.63 -22.33 24.87
N LYS A 10 14.30 -22.86 26.06
CA LYS A 10 12.90 -23.09 26.46
C LYS A 10 12.13 -21.77 26.61
N ILE A 11 12.74 -20.73 27.17
CA ILE A 11 12.11 -19.42 27.33
C ILE A 11 11.85 -18.80 25.95
N PHE A 12 12.80 -18.92 25.03
CA PHE A 12 12.65 -18.43 23.66
C PHE A 12 11.54 -19.17 22.90
N CYS A 13 11.48 -20.52 23.01
CA CYS A 13 10.38 -21.29 22.42
C CYS A 13 9.01 -20.92 23.00
N LEU A 14 8.94 -20.70 24.34
CA LEU A 14 7.71 -20.26 24.97
C LEU A 14 7.27 -18.87 24.48
N PHE A 15 8.22 -17.94 24.33
CA PHE A 15 7.95 -16.62 23.79
C PHE A 15 7.40 -16.70 22.35
N LEU A 16 8.03 -17.50 21.47
CA LEU A 16 7.54 -17.71 20.11
C LEU A 16 6.14 -18.31 20.10
N LEU A 17 5.88 -19.29 20.97
CA LEU A 17 4.55 -19.90 21.10
C LEU A 17 3.49 -18.86 21.50
N ILE A 18 3.81 -17.98 22.46
CA ILE A 18 2.90 -16.89 22.87
C ILE A 18 2.64 -15.93 21.71
N VAL A 19 3.68 -15.54 20.97
CA VAL A 19 3.53 -14.66 19.80
C VAL A 19 2.61 -15.30 18.76
N VAL A 20 2.80 -16.58 18.46
CA VAL A 20 1.95 -17.31 17.51
C VAL A 20 0.50 -17.39 18.00
N LEU A 21 0.28 -17.71 19.28
CA LEU A 21 -1.05 -17.77 19.88
C LEU A 21 -1.75 -16.39 19.84
N VAL A 22 -1.05 -15.32 20.19
CA VAL A 22 -1.59 -13.95 20.12
C VAL A 22 -2.01 -13.61 18.69
N ASN A 23 -1.21 -13.95 17.69
CA ASN A 23 -1.56 -13.70 16.29
C ASN A 23 -2.78 -14.51 15.82
N ILE A 24 -2.89 -15.79 16.24
CA ILE A 24 -4.04 -16.64 15.89
C ILE A 24 -5.31 -16.16 16.60
N LEU A 25 -5.21 -15.72 17.84
CA LEU A 25 -6.37 -15.30 18.65
C LEU A 25 -6.78 -13.85 18.40
N SER A 26 -5.87 -13.01 17.90
CA SER A 26 -6.11 -11.58 17.64
C SER A 26 -7.41 -11.29 16.85
N PRO A 27 -7.75 -12.03 15.77
CA PRO A 27 -9.00 -11.80 15.04
C PRO A 27 -10.26 -12.02 15.87
N LEU A 28 -10.20 -12.88 16.91
CA LEU A 28 -11.34 -13.14 17.79
C LEU A 28 -11.66 -11.96 18.72
N PHE A 29 -10.65 -11.12 18.97
CA PHE A 29 -10.77 -9.92 19.78
C PHE A 29 -10.87 -8.64 18.94
N CYS A 30 -10.88 -8.75 17.61
CA CYS A 30 -11.13 -7.63 16.71
C CYS A 30 -12.50 -7.02 17.02
N ARG A 31 -12.49 -5.75 17.41
CA ARG A 31 -13.71 -5.00 17.64
C ARG A 31 -14.45 -4.86 16.32
N LYS A 32 -15.71 -5.28 16.28
CA LYS A 32 -16.55 -5.01 15.12
C LYS A 32 -16.60 -3.49 14.92
N PRO A 33 -16.55 -3.02 13.66
CA PRO A 33 -16.74 -1.60 13.41
C PRO A 33 -18.06 -1.12 14.01
N ASP A 34 -18.08 0.12 14.51
CA ASP A 34 -19.26 0.73 15.08
C ASP A 34 -20.38 0.75 14.04
N GLU A 35 -21.61 0.42 14.47
CA GLU A 35 -22.77 0.42 13.58
C GLU A 35 -23.01 1.81 12.96
N THR A 36 -22.71 2.88 13.69
CA THR A 36 -22.78 4.25 13.15
C THR A 36 -21.79 4.48 12.00
N TYR A 37 -20.59 3.92 12.11
CA TYR A 37 -19.61 3.99 11.02
C TYR A 37 -20.06 3.16 9.80
N VAL A 38 -20.55 1.95 10.02
CA VAL A 38 -21.09 1.11 8.92
C VAL A 38 -22.28 1.80 8.25
N GLU A 39 -23.18 2.42 9.02
CA GLU A 39 -24.33 3.16 8.52
C GLU A 39 -23.89 4.39 7.71
N SER A 40 -22.85 5.10 8.16
CA SER A 40 -22.27 6.23 7.42
C SER A 40 -21.70 5.80 6.08
N LEU A 41 -21.02 4.63 6.03
CA LEU A 41 -20.52 4.06 4.78
C LEU A 41 -21.63 3.64 3.83
N ARG A 42 -22.73 3.08 4.36
CA ARG A 42 -23.92 2.73 3.55
C ARG A 42 -24.62 3.93 2.95
N LYS A 43 -24.59 5.08 3.66
CA LYS A 43 -25.15 6.36 3.18
C LYS A 43 -24.25 7.05 2.16
N THR A 44 -22.98 6.65 2.08
CA THR A 44 -22.08 7.13 1.03
C THR A 44 -22.42 6.38 -0.24
N GLU A 45 -23.14 7.02 -1.15
CA GLU A 45 -23.49 6.44 -2.44
C GLU A 45 -22.23 6.29 -3.29
N PHE A 46 -21.68 5.09 -3.32
CA PHE A 46 -20.60 4.71 -4.25
C PHE A 46 -21.13 4.29 -5.62
N THR A 47 -22.45 4.20 -5.77
CA THR A 47 -23.13 3.80 -6.99
C THR A 47 -24.16 4.83 -7.38
N SER A 48 -24.23 5.19 -8.66
CA SER A 48 -25.30 6.02 -9.22
C SER A 48 -26.50 5.14 -9.60
N GLU A 49 -27.71 5.56 -9.23
CA GLU A 49 -28.94 4.88 -9.69
C GLU A 49 -29.17 5.06 -11.20
N THR A 50 -28.54 6.07 -11.79
CA THR A 50 -28.57 6.27 -13.24
C THR A 50 -27.35 5.61 -13.87
N ALA A 51 -27.58 4.66 -14.77
CA ALA A 51 -26.54 4.04 -15.58
C ALA A 51 -25.74 5.12 -16.33
N GLY A 52 -24.52 5.37 -15.89
CA GLY A 52 -23.57 6.22 -16.61
C GLY A 52 -22.93 5.47 -17.78
N VAL A 53 -22.17 6.19 -18.60
CA VAL A 53 -21.34 5.55 -19.64
C VAL A 53 -20.07 5.04 -18.96
N GLU A 54 -20.19 3.94 -18.21
CA GLU A 54 -19.06 3.29 -17.60
C GLU A 54 -18.33 2.44 -18.63
N ARG A 55 -17.03 2.52 -18.64
CA ARG A 55 -16.18 1.72 -19.53
C ARG A 55 -15.24 0.87 -18.70
N ILE A 56 -15.31 -0.43 -18.91
CA ILE A 56 -14.40 -1.40 -18.29
C ILE A 56 -13.48 -1.91 -19.40
N CYS A 57 -12.18 -1.90 -19.12
CA CYS A 57 -11.18 -2.49 -19.98
C CYS A 57 -10.41 -3.54 -19.15
N CYS A 58 -10.39 -4.77 -19.64
CA CYS A 58 -9.54 -5.83 -19.07
C CYS A 58 -8.22 -5.83 -19.81
N ILE A 59 -7.12 -5.83 -19.05
CA ILE A 59 -5.76 -5.85 -19.60
C ILE A 59 -5.11 -7.15 -19.10
N ASP A 60 -4.90 -8.09 -19.98
CA ASP A 60 -4.36 -9.42 -19.65
C ASP A 60 -2.83 -9.48 -19.74
N ASP A 61 -2.22 -8.55 -20.48
CA ASP A 61 -0.78 -8.48 -20.63
C ASP A 61 -0.11 -7.58 -19.60
N ASN A 62 0.97 -8.06 -18.98
CA ASN A 62 1.66 -7.32 -17.91
C ASN A 62 2.40 -6.06 -18.40
N GLU A 63 2.94 -6.09 -19.62
CA GLU A 63 3.63 -4.94 -20.20
C GLU A 63 2.62 -3.86 -20.57
N GLU A 64 1.50 -4.25 -21.13
CA GLU A 64 0.39 -3.36 -21.43
C GLU A 64 -0.19 -2.75 -20.14
N ALA A 65 -0.35 -3.55 -19.08
CA ALA A 65 -0.79 -3.06 -17.75
C ALA A 65 0.16 -2.01 -17.17
N LEU A 66 1.47 -2.18 -17.33
CA LEU A 66 2.47 -1.19 -16.93
C LEU A 66 2.32 0.09 -17.76
N LEU A 67 2.20 -0.01 -19.07
CA LEU A 67 2.02 1.15 -19.95
C LEU A 67 0.75 1.93 -19.62
N TRP A 68 -0.35 1.28 -19.31
CA TRP A 68 -1.58 1.92 -18.87
C TRP A 68 -1.41 2.67 -17.57
N ARG A 69 -0.73 2.08 -16.57
CA ARG A 69 -0.41 2.78 -15.31
C ARG A 69 0.43 4.04 -15.57
N LEU A 70 1.49 3.93 -16.37
CA LEU A 70 2.33 5.07 -16.72
C LEU A 70 1.56 6.16 -17.46
N ARG A 71 0.64 5.80 -18.38
CA ARG A 71 -0.23 6.75 -19.07
C ARG A 71 -1.19 7.45 -18.12
N MET A 72 -1.83 6.72 -17.21
CA MET A 72 -2.73 7.31 -16.21
C MET A 72 -1.98 8.31 -15.32
N ILE A 73 -0.81 7.95 -14.81
CA ILE A 73 0.04 8.84 -14.01
C ILE A 73 0.49 10.04 -14.83
N GLY A 74 0.92 9.81 -16.07
CA GLY A 74 1.40 10.88 -16.96
C GLY A 74 0.33 11.89 -17.37
N THR A 75 -0.93 11.47 -17.47
CA THR A 75 -2.06 12.29 -17.88
C THR A 75 -2.83 12.92 -16.71
N ALA A 76 -2.55 12.50 -15.49
CA ALA A 76 -3.19 13.06 -14.30
C ALA A 76 -2.89 14.56 -14.16
N LYS A 77 -3.93 15.35 -13.85
CA LYS A 77 -3.86 16.83 -13.75
C LYS A 77 -4.13 17.34 -12.33
N GLU A 78 -4.92 16.63 -11.54
CA GLU A 78 -5.39 17.10 -10.23
C GLU A 78 -4.84 16.26 -9.10
N SER A 79 -5.14 14.96 -9.11
CA SER A 79 -4.72 14.07 -8.04
C SER A 79 -4.48 12.64 -8.52
N ILE A 80 -3.65 11.93 -7.76
CA ILE A 80 -3.38 10.49 -7.90
C ILE A 80 -3.52 9.87 -6.51
N VAL A 81 -4.32 8.82 -6.39
CA VAL A 81 -4.35 7.94 -5.23
C VAL A 81 -3.86 6.58 -5.70
N LEU A 82 -2.71 6.16 -5.18
CA LEU A 82 -2.11 4.87 -5.50
C LEU A 82 -2.05 4.03 -4.22
N SER A 83 -2.84 2.97 -4.18
CA SER A 83 -2.78 1.96 -3.12
C SER A 83 -2.16 0.69 -3.68
N THR A 84 -1.09 0.24 -3.06
CA THR A 84 -0.39 -0.97 -3.49
C THR A 84 0.26 -1.66 -2.30
N PHE A 85 0.22 -2.99 -2.30
CA PHE A 85 0.91 -3.79 -1.29
C PHE A 85 2.41 -3.86 -1.56
N ASP A 86 2.80 -4.05 -2.82
CA ASP A 86 4.19 -4.23 -3.22
C ASP A 86 4.58 -3.20 -4.29
N LEU A 87 5.45 -2.28 -3.93
CA LEU A 87 6.15 -1.38 -4.83
C LEU A 87 7.65 -1.52 -4.54
N ARG A 88 8.41 -1.88 -5.54
CA ARG A 88 9.86 -2.09 -5.41
C ARG A 88 10.61 -1.13 -6.30
N ALA A 89 11.84 -0.79 -5.92
CA ALA A 89 12.74 -0.03 -6.77
C ALA A 89 13.47 -0.95 -7.78
N ASP A 90 12.72 -1.85 -8.43
CA ASP A 90 13.16 -2.66 -9.58
C ASP A 90 12.92 -1.89 -10.90
N ASP A 91 13.19 -2.51 -12.03
CA ASP A 91 13.06 -1.89 -13.36
C ASP A 91 11.67 -1.30 -13.62
N ASN A 92 10.60 -1.97 -13.20
CA ASN A 92 9.23 -1.52 -13.41
C ASN A 92 8.78 -0.52 -12.35
N GLY A 93 9.12 -0.76 -11.09
CA GLY A 93 8.82 0.16 -10.00
C GLY A 93 9.57 1.48 -10.14
N THR A 94 10.81 1.47 -10.63
CA THR A 94 11.57 2.70 -10.93
C THR A 94 10.87 3.53 -12.00
N LYS A 95 10.28 2.92 -13.03
CA LYS A 95 9.49 3.64 -14.04
C LYS A 95 8.24 4.28 -13.43
N ILE A 96 7.56 3.58 -12.52
CA ILE A 96 6.40 4.12 -11.79
C ILE A 96 6.84 5.27 -10.89
N LEU A 97 7.91 5.11 -10.11
CA LEU A 97 8.45 6.17 -9.25
C LEU A 97 8.86 7.40 -10.06
N ALA A 98 9.52 7.22 -11.19
CA ALA A 98 9.89 8.33 -12.09
C ALA A 98 8.65 9.05 -12.63
N ALA A 99 7.62 8.31 -13.05
CA ALA A 99 6.37 8.91 -13.52
C ALA A 99 5.65 9.69 -12.41
N LEU A 100 5.64 9.17 -11.16
CA LEU A 100 5.09 9.86 -10.00
C LEU A 100 5.89 11.12 -9.65
N ASN A 101 7.22 11.07 -9.68
CA ASN A 101 8.07 12.26 -9.52
C ASN A 101 7.75 13.34 -10.57
N CYS A 102 7.59 12.95 -11.83
CA CYS A 102 7.17 13.87 -12.88
C CYS A 102 5.77 14.46 -12.63
N ALA A 103 4.84 13.67 -12.09
CA ALA A 103 3.50 14.13 -11.73
C ALA A 103 3.55 15.11 -10.54
N ALA A 104 4.34 14.80 -9.51
CA ALA A 104 4.57 15.67 -8.35
C ALA A 104 5.15 17.00 -8.76
N ALA A 105 6.15 17.00 -9.65
CA ALA A 105 6.76 18.23 -10.20
C ALA A 105 5.78 19.09 -11.02
N ARG A 106 4.72 18.49 -11.58
CA ARG A 106 3.62 19.23 -12.24
C ARG A 106 2.60 19.81 -11.25
N GLY A 107 2.75 19.55 -9.96
CA GLY A 107 1.83 20.02 -8.91
C GLY A 107 0.63 19.10 -8.68
N VAL A 108 0.62 17.88 -9.23
CA VAL A 108 -0.43 16.89 -9.00
C VAL A 108 -0.37 16.41 -7.55
N LYS A 109 -1.49 16.41 -6.83
CA LYS A 109 -1.57 15.88 -5.47
C LYS A 109 -1.45 14.37 -5.50
N ILE A 110 -0.54 13.79 -4.73
CA ILE A 110 -0.30 12.35 -4.74
C ILE A 110 -0.47 11.80 -3.34
N GLN A 111 -1.29 10.77 -3.19
CA GLN A 111 -1.42 9.97 -1.99
C GLN A 111 -0.97 8.55 -2.30
N LEU A 112 0.06 8.09 -1.60
CA LEU A 112 0.59 6.73 -1.72
C LEU A 112 0.24 5.94 -0.45
N LEU A 113 -0.48 4.85 -0.64
CA LEU A 113 -0.73 3.88 0.43
C LEU A 113 0.08 2.61 0.11
N ILE A 114 1.14 2.41 0.87
CA ILE A 114 2.06 1.29 0.69
C ILE A 114 2.15 0.52 2.01
N ASP A 115 2.30 -0.80 1.94
CA ASP A 115 2.57 -1.59 3.14
C ASP A 115 3.90 -1.16 3.79
N GLY A 116 3.85 -0.82 5.10
CA GLY A 116 4.99 -0.23 5.81
C GLY A 116 6.22 -1.14 5.88
N ILE A 117 6.05 -2.47 5.89
CA ILE A 117 7.16 -3.42 5.90
C ILE A 117 7.83 -3.43 4.52
N TYR A 118 7.03 -3.49 3.45
CA TYR A 118 7.55 -3.45 2.08
C TYR A 118 8.23 -2.13 1.75
N GLN A 119 7.65 -1.01 2.18
CA GLN A 119 8.27 0.30 2.05
C GLN A 119 9.67 0.33 2.70
N GLN A 120 9.77 -0.14 3.95
CA GLN A 120 11.04 -0.15 4.68
C GLN A 120 12.09 -1.06 4.04
N LEU A 121 11.68 -2.23 3.54
CA LEU A 121 12.61 -3.22 2.99
C LEU A 121 13.05 -2.90 1.55
N PHE A 122 12.17 -2.34 0.72
CA PHE A 122 12.40 -2.26 -0.72
C PHE A 122 12.44 -0.85 -1.29
N LEU A 123 11.93 0.16 -0.56
CA LEU A 123 11.84 1.54 -1.05
C LEU A 123 12.66 2.55 -0.25
N ALA A 124 12.84 2.35 1.07
CA ALA A 124 13.47 3.33 1.94
C ALA A 124 14.89 3.73 1.48
N GLY A 125 15.62 2.82 0.82
CA GLY A 125 16.93 3.08 0.25
C GLY A 125 16.92 3.66 -1.17
N SER A 126 15.75 3.81 -1.80
CA SER A 126 15.63 4.32 -3.17
C SER A 126 15.68 5.85 -3.18
N SER A 127 16.60 6.42 -3.98
CA SER A 127 16.69 7.86 -4.20
C SER A 127 15.43 8.44 -4.84
N ASP A 128 14.81 7.70 -5.76
CA ASP A 128 13.59 8.12 -6.46
C ASP A 128 12.39 8.18 -5.50
N PHE A 129 12.30 7.23 -4.56
CA PHE A 129 11.26 7.25 -3.54
C PHE A 129 11.47 8.38 -2.53
N GLN A 130 12.72 8.62 -2.10
CA GLN A 130 13.05 9.73 -1.21
C GLN A 130 12.77 11.07 -1.87
N ALA A 131 13.12 11.23 -3.15
CA ALA A 131 12.80 12.42 -3.92
C ALA A 131 11.29 12.64 -4.00
N LEU A 132 10.52 11.58 -4.30
CA LEU A 132 9.05 11.65 -4.35
C LEU A 132 8.46 12.08 -3.01
N ALA A 133 8.89 11.47 -1.91
CA ALA A 133 8.42 11.78 -0.56
C ALA A 133 8.82 13.20 -0.06
N SER A 134 9.73 13.88 -0.75
CA SER A 134 10.16 15.25 -0.41
C SER A 134 9.26 16.34 -0.97
N TYR A 135 8.34 16.02 -1.90
CA TYR A 135 7.42 17.02 -2.44
C TYR A 135 6.30 17.34 -1.44
N GLU A 136 5.96 18.62 -1.29
CA GLU A 136 4.89 19.09 -0.39
C GLU A 136 3.48 18.59 -0.81
N ASN A 137 3.29 18.27 -2.08
CA ASN A 137 2.05 17.76 -2.64
C ASN A 137 1.99 16.22 -2.69
N VAL A 138 2.89 15.54 -1.99
CA VAL A 138 2.96 14.07 -1.89
C VAL A 138 2.80 13.65 -0.44
N GLU A 139 1.87 12.74 -0.19
CA GLU A 139 1.60 12.09 1.09
C GLU A 139 1.87 10.58 0.95
N VAL A 140 2.68 10.02 1.88
CA VAL A 140 3.05 8.59 1.90
C VAL A 140 2.70 7.96 3.22
#